data_47055dd4ef1b43eaf9202ecbff929caf
#
_entry.id   47055dd4ef1b43eaf9202ecbff929caf
#
_cell.length_a   1.000
_cell.length_b   1.000
_cell.length_c   1.000
_cell.angle_alpha   90.00
_cell.angle_beta   90.00
_cell.angle_gamma   90.00
#
_symmetry.space_group_name_H-M   'P 1'
#
loop_
_entity.id
_entity.type
_entity.pdbx_description
1 polymer ?
#
loop_
_entity_poly.entity_id
_entity_poly.type
_entity_poly.pdbx_seq_one_letter_code
_entity_poly.pdbx_strand_id
1 'polypeptide(L)'
;MTWMQKPSLGSVAQCIEVPPFGGDTLFSDSHACYLGMPTVLQDRLQKLHAIHDYQIFVSGTRDDALSDSLVERIKQRIPFGVSHPLLRTHPETHKTALFIHGGFLRHDSLYDVDTGETLPAEESKEIAKILLQQHSRPEYQCRFEWQPGSIAFWDNRAVQHYAASDYYPH
;
A
#
# COMPACT_ATOMS: atom_id res chain seq x y z
N MET A 1 0.64 5.91 4.13
CA MET A 1 0.35 5.74 5.59
C MET A 1 -1.07 5.18 5.81
N THR A 2 -1.31 3.99 5.27
CA THR A 2 -2.65 3.34 5.33
C THR A 2 -3.03 2.87 6.74
N TRP A 3 -2.08 2.82 7.67
CA TRP A 3 -2.33 2.54 9.10
C TRP A 3 -3.08 3.67 9.84
N MET A 4 -3.37 4.77 9.17
CA MET A 4 -4.21 5.86 9.71
C MET A 4 -5.67 5.67 9.28
N GLN A 5 -6.62 6.04 10.13
CA GLN A 5 -8.04 5.99 9.79
C GLN A 5 -8.40 6.89 8.61
N LYS A 6 -7.72 8.01 8.48
CA LYS A 6 -7.78 8.91 7.32
C LYS A 6 -6.39 9.00 6.69
N PRO A 7 -6.04 8.10 5.78
CA PRO A 7 -4.76 8.15 5.07
C PRO A 7 -4.59 9.44 4.28
N SER A 8 -3.33 9.82 4.03
CA SER A 8 -3.05 11.01 3.20
C SER A 8 -3.65 10.84 1.81
N LEU A 9 -4.35 11.86 1.34
CA LEU A 9 -4.94 11.93 0.01
C LEU A 9 -3.88 11.76 -1.08
N GLY A 10 -2.77 12.48 -0.97
CA GLY A 10 -1.70 12.48 -1.95
C GLY A 10 -0.34 12.63 -1.29
N SER A 11 0.68 12.49 -2.09
CA SER A 11 2.07 12.71 -1.71
C SER A 11 2.75 13.54 -2.78
N VAL A 12 3.72 14.36 -2.35
CA VAL A 12 4.60 15.09 -3.23
C VAL A 12 6.04 14.82 -2.82
N ALA A 13 6.89 14.56 -3.80
CA ALA A 13 8.32 14.39 -3.59
C ALA A 13 9.08 15.31 -4.56
N GLN A 14 10.12 15.95 -4.05
CA GLN A 14 11.08 16.70 -4.84
C GLN A 14 12.41 15.96 -4.81
N CYS A 15 12.99 15.76 -5.98
CA CYS A 15 14.32 15.20 -6.10
C CYS A 15 15.37 16.30 -5.93
N ILE A 16 16.25 16.13 -4.96
CA ILE A 16 17.38 17.04 -4.73
C ILE A 16 18.62 16.47 -5.43
N GLU A 17 18.87 15.19 -5.25
CA GLU A 17 20.03 14.48 -5.77
C GLU A 17 19.62 13.09 -6.26
N VAL A 18 20.24 12.61 -7.31
CA VAL A 18 20.03 11.24 -7.86
C VAL A 18 21.38 10.52 -7.93
N PRO A 19 21.37 9.20 -7.76
CA PRO A 19 22.55 8.38 -8.06
C PRO A 19 22.85 8.43 -9.57
N PRO A 20 24.08 8.05 -10.00
CA PRO A 20 24.46 8.01 -11.41
C PRO A 20 23.58 7.10 -12.27
N PHE A 21 22.94 6.09 -11.65
CA PHE A 21 22.00 5.17 -12.28
C PHE A 21 21.04 4.61 -11.24
N GLY A 22 19.84 4.21 -11.67
CA GLY A 22 18.81 3.63 -10.80
C GLY A 22 18.15 4.66 -9.87
N GLY A 23 17.48 4.18 -8.82
CA GLY A 23 16.78 5.02 -7.86
C GLY A 23 15.43 5.54 -8.34
N ASP A 24 14.89 5.01 -9.42
CA ASP A 24 13.60 5.38 -9.96
C ASP A 24 12.44 5.01 -9.03
N THR A 25 11.29 5.58 -9.31
CA THR A 25 10.05 5.17 -8.64
C THR A 25 9.10 4.50 -9.63
N LEU A 26 8.63 3.31 -9.26
CA LEU A 26 7.55 2.63 -9.97
C LEU A 26 6.22 3.02 -9.34
N PHE A 27 5.27 3.45 -10.18
CA PHE A 27 3.89 3.71 -9.78
C PHE A 27 2.99 2.64 -10.38
N SER A 28 2.09 2.07 -9.60
CA SER A 28 1.14 1.06 -10.04
C SER A 28 -0.28 1.59 -9.93
N ASP A 29 -1.05 1.50 -11.02
CA ASP A 29 -2.46 1.91 -11.09
C ASP A 29 -3.35 0.91 -10.36
N SER A 30 -3.88 1.31 -9.20
CA SER A 30 -4.75 0.48 -8.36
C SER A 30 -6.11 0.16 -9.00
N HIS A 31 -6.60 1.01 -9.93
CA HIS A 31 -7.81 0.74 -10.69
C HIS A 31 -7.57 -0.32 -11.76
N ALA A 32 -6.46 -0.20 -12.52
CA ALA A 32 -6.07 -1.23 -13.48
C ALA A 32 -5.81 -2.57 -12.80
N CYS A 33 -5.17 -2.58 -11.63
CA CYS A 33 -5.02 -3.78 -10.80
C CYS A 33 -6.36 -4.43 -10.48
N TYR A 34 -7.37 -3.63 -10.09
CA TYR A 34 -8.73 -4.13 -9.83
C TYR A 34 -9.37 -4.73 -11.09
N LEU A 35 -9.34 -4.01 -12.21
CA LEU A 35 -9.96 -4.45 -13.46
C LEU A 35 -9.31 -5.72 -14.04
N GLY A 36 -8.02 -5.90 -13.81
CA GLY A 36 -7.28 -7.07 -14.28
C GLY A 36 -7.48 -8.34 -13.47
N MET A 37 -8.29 -8.31 -12.40
CA MET A 37 -8.65 -9.49 -11.63
C MET A 37 -9.88 -10.21 -12.23
N PRO A 38 -9.98 -11.55 -12.06
CA PRO A 38 -11.22 -12.27 -12.39
C PRO A 38 -12.42 -11.70 -11.62
N THR A 39 -13.59 -11.64 -12.27
CA THR A 39 -14.83 -11.10 -11.67
C THR A 39 -15.21 -11.80 -10.37
N VAL A 40 -15.03 -13.12 -10.29
CA VAL A 40 -15.28 -13.89 -9.06
C VAL A 40 -14.43 -13.37 -7.88
N LEU A 41 -13.18 -12.99 -8.14
CA LEU A 41 -12.33 -12.40 -7.11
C LEU A 41 -12.77 -10.96 -6.80
N GLN A 42 -13.08 -10.14 -7.81
CA GLN A 42 -13.61 -8.79 -7.60
C GLN A 42 -14.85 -8.80 -6.69
N ASP A 43 -15.80 -9.71 -6.96
CA ASP A 43 -17.01 -9.86 -6.16
C ASP A 43 -16.71 -10.29 -4.73
N ARG A 44 -15.78 -11.23 -4.54
CA ARG A 44 -15.35 -11.67 -3.21
C ARG A 44 -14.75 -10.53 -2.38
N LEU A 45 -13.96 -9.67 -3.03
CA LEU A 45 -13.27 -8.57 -2.35
C LEU A 45 -14.19 -7.43 -1.89
N GLN A 46 -15.38 -7.28 -2.46
CA GLN A 46 -16.31 -6.18 -2.13
C GLN A 46 -16.67 -6.13 -0.65
N LYS A 47 -16.70 -7.27 0.01
CA LYS A 47 -17.07 -7.40 1.42
C LYS A 47 -15.87 -7.57 2.35
N LEU A 48 -14.67 -7.66 1.80
CA LEU A 48 -13.49 -7.92 2.61
C LEU A 48 -12.81 -6.63 3.05
N HIS A 49 -12.54 -6.59 4.34
CA HIS A 49 -11.68 -5.61 4.99
C HIS A 49 -10.40 -6.28 5.49
N ALA A 50 -9.38 -5.47 5.72
CA ALA A 50 -8.13 -5.91 6.33
C ALA A 50 -7.60 -4.88 7.33
N ILE A 51 -6.79 -5.33 8.28
CA ILE A 51 -6.13 -4.47 9.25
C ILE A 51 -4.81 -3.97 8.67
N HIS A 52 -4.64 -2.67 8.68
CA HIS A 52 -3.38 -2.00 8.36
C HIS A 52 -2.73 -1.54 9.67
N ASP A 53 -1.50 -1.99 9.89
CA ASP A 53 -0.78 -1.78 11.13
C ASP A 53 0.63 -1.24 10.84
N TYR A 54 1.01 -0.15 11.51
CA TYR A 54 2.35 0.42 11.39
C TYR A 54 3.43 -0.48 12.02
N GLN A 55 3.06 -1.36 12.95
CA GLN A 55 4.02 -2.25 13.63
C GLN A 55 4.76 -3.17 12.65
N ILE A 56 4.10 -3.55 11.54
CA ILE A 56 4.71 -4.35 10.48
C ILE A 56 5.87 -3.58 9.84
N PHE A 57 5.70 -2.29 9.60
CA PHE A 57 6.74 -1.44 9.03
C PHE A 57 7.90 -1.23 10.02
N VAL A 58 7.59 -0.98 11.29
CA VAL A 58 8.61 -0.76 12.33
C VAL A 58 9.42 -2.03 12.61
N SER A 59 8.78 -3.21 12.62
CA SER A 59 9.48 -4.48 12.82
C SER A 59 10.39 -4.90 11.65
N GLY A 60 10.13 -4.35 10.46
CA GLY A 60 10.91 -4.63 9.24
C GLY A 60 12.01 -3.59 8.93
N THR A 61 11.98 -2.43 9.58
CA THR A 61 13.01 -1.39 9.42
C THR A 61 14.10 -1.55 10.48
N ARG A 62 15.35 -1.53 10.04
CA ARG A 62 16.50 -1.50 10.96
C ARG A 62 16.47 -0.22 11.79
N ASP A 63 16.62 -0.39 13.05
CA ASP A 63 16.86 0.41 14.25
C ASP A 63 16.80 1.96 14.26
N ASP A 64 16.92 2.68 13.15
CA ASP A 64 17.16 4.14 13.19
C ASP A 64 16.04 5.03 12.64
N ALA A 65 14.96 4.47 12.10
CA ALA A 65 13.99 5.26 11.33
C ALA A 65 12.98 6.03 12.19
N LEU A 66 12.67 5.58 13.40
CA LEU A 66 11.72 6.23 14.30
C LEU A 66 12.27 6.19 15.74
N SER A 67 12.26 7.34 16.43
CA SER A 67 12.61 7.34 17.86
C SER A 67 11.59 6.53 18.67
N ASP A 68 12.06 5.80 19.68
CA ASP A 68 11.24 5.00 20.60
C ASP A 68 10.04 5.78 21.14
N SER A 69 10.25 7.08 21.45
CA SER A 69 9.19 7.97 21.92
C SER A 69 8.07 8.18 20.89
N LEU A 70 8.40 8.24 19.60
CA LEU A 70 7.40 8.36 18.55
C LEU A 70 6.62 7.06 18.36
N VAL A 71 7.32 5.94 18.38
CA VAL A 71 6.72 4.59 18.31
C VAL A 71 5.73 4.41 19.46
N GLU A 72 6.12 4.72 20.69
CA GLU A 72 5.23 4.62 21.85
C GLU A 72 4.01 5.55 21.76
N ARG A 73 4.18 6.76 21.27
CA ARG A 73 3.04 7.69 21.04
C ARG A 73 2.08 7.17 19.98
N ILE A 74 2.56 6.52 18.93
CA ILE A 74 1.72 5.91 17.90
C ILE A 74 0.98 4.71 18.50
N LYS A 75 1.65 3.83 19.23
CA LYS A 75 1.04 2.67 19.91
C LYS A 75 -0.12 3.07 20.84
N GLN A 76 0.06 4.14 21.61
CA GLN A 76 -0.97 4.66 22.48
C GLN A 76 -2.21 5.16 21.73
N ARG A 77 -2.04 5.72 20.53
CA ARG A 77 -3.13 6.27 19.71
C ARG A 77 -3.82 5.24 18.83
N ILE A 78 -3.07 4.23 18.36
CA ILE A 78 -3.54 3.23 17.39
C ILE A 78 -3.01 1.84 17.80
N PRO A 79 -3.48 1.30 18.95
CA PRO A 79 -2.89 0.09 19.52
C PRO A 79 -3.14 -1.18 18.70
N PHE A 80 -4.17 -1.21 17.85
CA PHE A 80 -4.64 -2.43 17.17
C PHE A 80 -4.65 -2.33 15.65
N GLY A 81 -4.05 -1.27 15.09
CA GLY A 81 -4.15 -0.99 13.67
C GLY A 81 -5.53 -0.44 13.28
N VAL A 82 -5.72 -0.22 11.99
CA VAL A 82 -6.95 0.36 11.42
C VAL A 82 -7.50 -0.55 10.34
N SER A 83 -8.80 -0.78 10.38
CA SER A 83 -9.51 -1.51 9.33
C SER A 83 -9.76 -0.64 8.12
N HIS A 84 -9.47 -1.20 6.94
CA HIS A 84 -9.82 -0.62 5.66
C HIS A 84 -10.44 -1.65 4.71
N PRO A 85 -11.38 -1.23 3.82
CA PRO A 85 -11.86 -2.10 2.76
C PRO A 85 -10.72 -2.39 1.78
N LEU A 86 -10.73 -3.59 1.19
CA LEU A 86 -9.77 -3.96 0.14
C LEU A 86 -10.06 -3.25 -1.19
N LEU A 87 -11.30 -2.83 -1.41
CA LEU A 87 -11.71 -2.05 -2.58
C LEU A 87 -12.24 -0.70 -2.13
N ARG A 88 -11.82 0.37 -2.80
CA ARG A 88 -12.30 1.72 -2.56
C ARG A 88 -12.77 2.38 -3.84
N THR A 89 -13.92 3.04 -3.77
CA THR A 89 -14.36 3.94 -4.85
C THR A 89 -13.69 5.30 -4.66
N HIS A 90 -12.99 5.74 -5.70
CA HIS A 90 -12.35 7.05 -5.70
C HIS A 90 -13.40 8.16 -5.70
N PRO A 91 -13.37 9.14 -4.78
CA PRO A 91 -14.47 10.08 -4.58
C PRO A 91 -14.71 11.04 -5.76
N GLU A 92 -13.68 11.31 -6.57
CA GLU A 92 -13.77 12.24 -7.70
C GLU A 92 -13.96 11.52 -9.04
N THR A 93 -13.27 10.40 -9.26
CA THR A 93 -13.33 9.66 -10.52
C THR A 93 -14.42 8.59 -10.55
N HIS A 94 -14.95 8.23 -9.37
CA HIS A 94 -15.90 7.14 -9.14
C HIS A 94 -15.42 5.76 -9.60
N LYS A 95 -14.13 5.61 -9.82
CA LYS A 95 -13.52 4.34 -10.20
C LYS A 95 -13.20 3.51 -8.95
N THR A 96 -13.52 2.22 -8.99
CA THR A 96 -13.11 1.27 -7.95
C THR A 96 -11.63 0.95 -8.09
N ALA A 97 -10.91 1.01 -7.01
CA ALA A 97 -9.47 0.75 -6.94
C ALA A 97 -9.14 -0.25 -5.82
N LEU A 98 -8.13 -1.05 -6.03
CA LEU A 98 -7.57 -1.93 -5.02
C LEU A 98 -6.87 -1.10 -3.95
N PHE A 99 -7.26 -1.26 -2.68
CA PHE A 99 -6.69 -0.52 -1.56
C PHE A 99 -5.93 -1.45 -0.62
N ILE A 100 -4.66 -1.65 -0.89
CA ILE A 100 -3.78 -2.56 -0.15
C ILE A 100 -2.36 -1.95 -0.10
N HIS A 101 -1.60 -2.23 0.96
CA HIS A 101 -0.22 -1.76 1.06
C HIS A 101 0.66 -2.80 1.75
N GLY A 102 1.63 -3.36 1.05
CA GLY A 102 2.46 -4.47 1.53
C GLY A 102 3.19 -4.22 2.85
N GLY A 103 3.65 -2.99 3.08
CA GLY A 103 4.37 -2.63 4.30
C GLY A 103 3.49 -2.39 5.53
N PHE A 104 2.16 -2.34 5.38
CA PHE A 104 1.24 -2.06 6.50
C PHE A 104 0.12 -3.08 6.65
N LEU A 105 -0.07 -3.96 5.69
CA LEU A 105 -1.12 -4.96 5.71
C LEU A 105 -0.77 -6.12 6.66
N ARG A 106 -1.65 -6.43 7.60
CA ARG A 106 -1.62 -7.71 8.33
C ARG A 106 -2.23 -8.80 7.46
N HIS A 107 -1.38 -9.67 6.93
CA HIS A 107 -1.74 -10.66 5.91
C HIS A 107 -2.75 -11.71 6.38
N ASP A 108 -2.89 -11.90 7.69
CA ASP A 108 -3.79 -12.84 8.35
C ASP A 108 -5.07 -12.18 8.90
N SER A 109 -5.34 -10.93 8.50
CA SER A 109 -6.38 -10.11 9.14
C SER A 109 -7.61 -9.85 8.26
N LEU A 110 -7.73 -10.52 7.11
CA LEU A 110 -8.89 -10.34 6.25
C LEU A 110 -10.16 -10.86 6.93
N TYR A 111 -11.23 -10.09 6.86
CA TYR A 111 -12.51 -10.47 7.41
C TYR A 111 -13.67 -9.94 6.56
N ASP A 112 -14.81 -10.63 6.61
CA ASP A 112 -16.05 -10.21 5.96
C ASP A 112 -16.74 -9.14 6.82
N VAL A 113 -17.02 -7.96 6.25
CA VAL A 113 -17.58 -6.83 6.99
C VAL A 113 -19.06 -7.04 7.35
N ASP A 114 -19.80 -7.85 6.58
CA ASP A 114 -21.22 -8.12 6.82
C ASP A 114 -21.42 -9.10 7.98
N THR A 115 -20.54 -10.12 8.08
CA THR A 115 -20.65 -11.16 9.12
C THR A 115 -19.73 -10.90 10.30
N GLY A 116 -18.66 -10.13 10.12
CA GLY A 116 -17.59 -9.93 11.11
C GLY A 116 -16.65 -11.15 11.22
N GLU A 117 -16.83 -12.17 10.41
CA GLU A 117 -16.01 -13.39 10.44
C GLU A 117 -14.63 -13.15 9.80
N THR A 118 -13.59 -13.48 10.54
CA THR A 118 -12.22 -13.47 10.02
C THR A 118 -12.00 -14.70 9.15
N LEU A 119 -11.39 -14.53 7.96
CA LEU A 119 -11.03 -15.63 7.09
C LEU A 119 -9.97 -16.52 7.78
N PRO A 120 -9.93 -17.82 7.44
CA PRO A 120 -8.81 -18.68 7.82
C PRO A 120 -7.47 -18.03 7.46
N ALA A 121 -6.49 -18.11 8.35
CA ALA A 121 -5.23 -17.38 8.21
C ALA A 121 -4.51 -17.68 6.87
N GLU A 122 -4.56 -18.92 6.42
CA GLU A 122 -3.92 -19.31 5.15
C GLU A 122 -4.67 -18.75 3.93
N GLU A 123 -6.01 -18.75 3.93
CA GLU A 123 -6.82 -18.11 2.88
C GLU A 123 -6.56 -16.60 2.84
N SER A 124 -6.54 -15.97 4.01
CA SER A 124 -6.24 -14.54 4.15
C SER A 124 -4.88 -14.17 3.55
N LYS A 125 -3.84 -14.94 3.89
CA LYS A 125 -2.48 -14.74 3.37
C LYS A 125 -2.40 -14.96 1.86
N GLU A 126 -3.09 -15.97 1.33
CA GLU A 126 -3.11 -16.27 -0.10
C GLU A 126 -3.78 -15.12 -0.88
N ILE A 127 -4.95 -14.67 -0.43
CA ILE A 127 -5.62 -13.51 -1.04
C ILE A 127 -4.71 -12.28 -0.98
N ALA A 128 -4.14 -11.95 0.18
CA ALA A 128 -3.24 -10.82 0.34
C ALA A 128 -2.05 -10.90 -0.63
N LYS A 129 -1.44 -12.07 -0.78
CA LYS A 129 -0.35 -12.32 -1.72
C LYS A 129 -0.78 -12.07 -3.17
N ILE A 130 -1.92 -12.59 -3.60
CA ILE A 130 -2.46 -12.39 -4.95
C ILE A 130 -2.67 -10.90 -5.22
N LEU A 131 -3.27 -10.17 -4.27
CA LEU A 131 -3.55 -8.75 -4.42
C LEU A 131 -2.27 -7.91 -4.50
N LEU A 132 -1.26 -8.22 -3.68
CA LEU A 132 0.04 -7.53 -3.74
C LEU A 132 0.77 -7.81 -5.06
N GLN A 133 0.65 -9.03 -5.59
CA GLN A 133 1.23 -9.38 -6.89
C GLN A 133 0.60 -8.63 -8.07
N GLN A 134 -0.67 -8.18 -7.97
CA GLN A 134 -1.27 -7.34 -9.01
C GLN A 134 -0.48 -6.03 -9.19
N HIS A 135 -0.05 -5.41 -8.09
CA HIS A 135 0.75 -4.18 -8.14
C HIS A 135 2.17 -4.39 -8.72
N SER A 136 2.65 -5.63 -8.75
CA SER A 136 3.96 -5.97 -9.32
C SER A 136 3.92 -6.29 -10.82
N ARG A 137 2.74 -6.31 -11.43
CA ARG A 137 2.59 -6.58 -12.86
C ARG A 137 2.98 -5.36 -13.69
N PRO A 138 3.89 -5.52 -14.67
CA PRO A 138 4.38 -4.39 -15.48
C PRO A 138 3.26 -3.73 -16.29
N GLU A 139 2.18 -4.45 -16.63
CA GLU A 139 1.04 -3.91 -17.36
C GLU A 139 0.29 -2.80 -16.61
N TYR A 140 0.44 -2.75 -15.29
CA TYR A 140 -0.21 -1.76 -14.43
C TYR A 140 0.75 -0.72 -13.88
N GLN A 141 2.02 -0.75 -14.31
CA GLN A 141 3.07 0.10 -13.77
C GLN A 141 3.56 1.12 -14.80
N CYS A 142 3.99 2.27 -14.28
CA CYS A 142 4.91 3.15 -14.98
C CYS A 142 6.14 3.42 -14.12
N ARG A 143 7.28 3.59 -14.78
CA ARG A 143 8.56 3.92 -14.15
C ARG A 143 8.83 5.41 -14.32
N PHE A 144 9.07 6.09 -13.23
CA PHE A 144 9.42 7.51 -13.19
C PHE A 144 10.90 7.66 -12.90
N GLU A 145 11.63 8.15 -13.88
CA GLU A 145 13.05 8.47 -13.78
C GLU A 145 13.23 9.86 -13.15
N TRP A 146 13.97 9.91 -12.06
CA TRP A 146 14.23 11.17 -11.35
C TRP A 146 15.39 11.93 -11.97
N GLN A 147 15.24 13.24 -12.02
CA GLN A 147 16.32 14.17 -12.32
C GLN A 147 16.39 15.21 -11.19
N PRO A 148 17.57 15.80 -10.90
CA PRO A 148 17.67 16.89 -9.92
C PRO A 148 16.66 18.01 -10.26
N GLY A 149 15.84 18.39 -9.28
CA GLY A 149 14.75 19.35 -9.44
C GLY A 149 13.42 18.77 -9.90
N SER A 150 13.32 17.48 -10.27
CA SER A 150 12.04 16.83 -10.56
C SER A 150 11.10 16.92 -9.37
N ILE A 151 9.82 17.17 -9.62
CA ILE A 151 8.75 17.11 -8.64
C ILE A 151 7.70 16.13 -9.14
N ALA A 152 7.40 15.10 -8.33
CA ALA A 152 6.30 14.19 -8.57
C ALA A 152 5.20 14.41 -7.54
N PHE A 153 3.97 14.48 -8.00
CA PHE A 153 2.77 14.48 -7.17
C PHE A 153 1.88 13.31 -7.57
N TRP A 154 1.40 12.54 -6.58
CA TRP A 154 0.51 11.40 -6.87
C TRP A 154 -0.60 11.28 -5.84
N ASP A 155 -1.72 10.72 -6.31
CA ASP A 155 -2.87 10.42 -5.48
C ASP A 155 -2.74 9.03 -4.84
N ASN A 156 -2.57 8.99 -3.51
CA ASN A 156 -2.45 7.73 -2.75
C ASN A 156 -3.73 6.89 -2.74
N ARG A 157 -4.85 7.43 -3.23
CA ARG A 157 -6.11 6.70 -3.34
C ARG A 157 -6.20 5.90 -4.64
N ALA A 158 -5.37 6.25 -5.62
CA ALA A 158 -5.40 5.69 -6.97
C ALA A 158 -4.15 4.88 -7.32
N VAL A 159 -3.02 5.11 -6.66
CA VAL A 159 -1.75 4.46 -6.98
C VAL A 159 -1.02 3.92 -5.77
N GLN A 160 -0.27 2.84 -5.98
CA GLN A 160 0.82 2.40 -5.11
C GLN A 160 2.15 2.83 -5.73
N HIS A 161 3.18 2.97 -4.90
CA HIS A 161 4.52 3.28 -5.39
C HIS A 161 5.58 2.44 -4.70
N TYR A 162 6.67 2.22 -5.43
CA TYR A 162 7.83 1.46 -4.99
C TYR A 162 9.10 2.19 -5.41
N ALA A 163 9.98 2.51 -4.46
CA ALA A 163 11.31 3.04 -4.76
C ALA A 163 12.21 1.88 -5.21
N ALA A 164 12.70 1.92 -6.43
CA ALA A 164 13.62 0.93 -6.94
C ALA A 164 14.97 1.10 -6.23
N SER A 165 15.45 0.01 -5.61
CA SER A 165 16.74 0.00 -4.91
C SER A 165 17.84 -0.63 -5.79
N ASP A 166 17.92 -0.17 -7.03
CA ASP A 166 18.81 -0.66 -8.07
C ASP A 166 20.06 0.23 -8.29
N TYR A 167 20.35 1.12 -7.35
CA TYR A 167 21.48 2.06 -7.38
C TYR A 167 22.67 1.60 -6.52
N TYR A 168 22.75 0.32 -6.20
CA TYR A 168 23.89 -0.30 -5.51
C TYR A 168 24.98 -0.76 -6.49
N PRO A 169 26.23 -0.88 -6.11
CA PRO A 169 26.80 -0.96 -4.75
C PRO A 169 26.93 0.40 -4.07
N HIS A 170 26.78 0.39 -2.78
CA HIS A 170 26.69 1.53 -1.89
C HIS A 170 27.94 1.69 -1.12
#